data_7d4171a43484bf3774c1b0c196cbf652
#
_entry.id   7d4171a43484bf3774c1b0c196cbf652
#
_cell.length_a   1.000
_cell.length_b   1.000
_cell.length_c   1.000
_cell.angle_alpha   90.00
_cell.angle_beta   90.00
_cell.angle_gamma   90.00
#
_symmetry.space_group_name_H-M   'P 1'
#
loop_
_entity.id
_entity.type
_entity.pdbx_description
1 polymer ?
#
loop_
_entity_poly.entity_id
_entity_poly.type
_entity_poly.pdbx_seq_one_letter_code
_entity_poly.pdbx_strand_id
1 'polypeptide(L)' 'IQPKIIVCLGRIAATTIIDPEFRITRQRGQWFERKGYHIIATYHPSALLRDATKKRPAWEDMQAIRAKWDELKEHGKRI' A
#
# COMPACT_ATOMS: atom_id res chain seq x y z
N ILE A 1 -11.09 8.01 -16.95
CA ILE A 1 -9.85 7.65 -16.26
C ILE A 1 -10.19 6.91 -14.98
N GLN A 2 -9.77 5.67 -14.89
CA GLN A 2 -10.02 4.87 -13.69
C GLN A 2 -8.82 4.98 -12.75
N PRO A 3 -9.06 5.35 -11.49
CA PRO A 3 -7.99 5.36 -10.51
C PRO A 3 -7.50 3.93 -10.29
N LYS A 4 -6.19 3.78 -10.18
CA LYS A 4 -5.59 2.47 -9.97
C LYS A 4 -4.74 2.47 -8.71
N ILE A 5 -4.91 1.44 -7.91
CA ILE A 5 -4.16 1.27 -6.68
C ILE A 5 -3.29 0.03 -6.82
N ILE A 6 -2.01 0.18 -6.50
CA ILE A 6 -1.06 -0.93 -6.45
C ILE A 6 -0.64 -1.13 -5.00
N VAL A 7 -0.83 -2.33 -4.51
CA VAL A 7 -0.41 -2.69 -3.15
C VAL A 7 0.82 -3.58 -3.24
N CYS A 8 1.93 -3.09 -2.73
CA CYS A 8 3.17 -3.85 -2.69
C CYS A 8 3.26 -4.62 -1.38
N LEU A 9 3.26 -5.94 -1.46
CA LEU A 9 3.36 -6.79 -0.28
C LEU A 9 4.81 -7.16 -0.04
N GLY A 10 5.40 -6.54 0.97
CA GLY A 10 6.76 -6.81 1.38
C GLY A 10 7.80 -5.93 0.70
N ARG A 11 9.03 -6.03 1.20
CA ARG A 11 10.13 -5.19 0.75
C ARG A 11 10.52 -5.44 -0.71
N ILE A 12 10.50 -6.68 -1.14
CA ILE A 12 10.93 -7.01 -2.51
C ILE A 12 10.03 -6.32 -3.54
N ALA A 13 8.72 -6.43 -3.38
CA ALA A 13 7.79 -5.77 -4.29
C ALA A 13 7.96 -4.24 -4.24
N ALA A 14 8.11 -3.68 -3.05
CA ALA A 14 8.26 -2.25 -2.87
C ALA A 14 9.55 -1.73 -3.50
N THR A 15 10.65 -2.44 -3.35
CA THR A 15 11.92 -2.01 -3.94
C THR A 15 11.92 -2.11 -5.45
N THR A 16 11.11 -3.01 -6.01
CA THR A 16 10.99 -3.16 -7.45
C THR A 16 10.11 -2.07 -8.07
N ILE A 17 9.01 -1.74 -7.40
CA ILE A 17 7.98 -0.87 -7.98
C ILE A 17 8.14 0.59 -7.56
N ILE A 18 8.48 0.83 -6.31
CA ILE A 18 8.57 2.20 -5.78
C ILE A 18 9.98 2.75 -5.86
N ASP A 19 10.91 2.15 -5.14
CA ASP A 19 12.28 2.67 -5.02
C ASP A 19 13.21 1.53 -4.57
N PRO A 20 14.37 1.35 -5.24
CA PRO A 20 15.33 0.31 -4.84
C PRO A 20 15.80 0.42 -3.38
N GLU A 21 15.75 1.62 -2.82
CA GLU A 21 16.16 1.85 -1.42
C GLU A 21 14.99 1.93 -0.46
N PHE A 22 13.83 1.44 -0.88
CA PHE A 22 12.63 1.48 -0.05
C PHE A 22 12.81 0.71 1.26
N ARG A 23 12.42 1.33 2.36
CA ARG A 23 12.51 0.72 3.69
C ARG A 23 11.11 0.47 4.23
N ILE A 24 10.68 -0.78 4.19
CA ILE A 24 9.32 -1.16 4.55
C ILE A 24 8.97 -0.80 6.00
N THR A 25 9.92 -0.90 6.90
CA THR A 25 9.66 -0.60 8.32
C THR A 25 9.38 0.87 8.59
N ARG A 26 9.87 1.75 7.74
CA ARG A 26 9.70 3.20 7.92
C ARG A 26 8.69 3.80 6.96
N GLN A 27 8.58 3.23 5.77
CA GLN A 27 7.81 3.84 4.69
C GLN A 27 6.50 3.11 4.37
N ARG A 28 6.21 2.03 5.08
CA ARG A 28 4.94 1.34 4.89
C ARG A 28 3.79 2.30 5.21
N GLY A 29 2.65 2.10 4.57
CA GLY A 29 1.46 2.92 4.82
C GLY A 29 1.49 4.29 4.18
N GLN A 30 2.58 4.67 3.53
CA GLN A 30 2.65 5.94 2.81
C GLN A 30 2.24 5.75 1.37
N TRP A 31 1.53 6.73 0.85
CA TRP A 31 1.07 6.69 -0.54
C TRP A 31 2.08 7.35 -1.46
N PHE A 32 2.33 6.69 -2.59
CA PHE A 32 3.20 7.20 -3.65
C PHE A 32 2.41 7.26 -4.94
N GLU A 33 2.68 8.24 -5.78
CA GLU A 33 2.06 8.34 -7.09
C GLU A 33 3.10 8.16 -8.18
N ARG A 34 2.81 7.24 -9.11
CA ARG A 34 3.63 6.98 -10.27
C ARG A 34 2.75 6.74 -11.47
N LYS A 35 2.88 7.59 -12.51
CA LYS A 35 2.15 7.40 -13.78
C LYS A 35 0.64 7.22 -13.61
N GLY A 36 0.04 7.94 -12.69
CA GLY A 36 -1.39 7.84 -12.44
C GLY A 36 -1.81 6.74 -11.50
N TYR A 37 -0.86 5.96 -10.98
CA TYR A 37 -1.15 4.93 -9.98
C TYR A 37 -0.90 5.46 -8.58
N HIS A 38 -1.77 5.04 -7.67
CA HIS A 38 -1.56 5.26 -6.24
C HIS A 38 -0.95 3.98 -5.67
N ILE A 39 0.25 4.08 -5.13
CA ILE A 39 1.02 2.91 -4.70
C ILE A 39 1.26 2.97 -3.19
N ILE A 40 1.03 1.87 -2.52
CA ILE A 40 1.28 1.74 -1.09
C ILE A 40 1.98 0.42 -0.83
N ALA A 41 2.86 0.39 0.15
CA ALA A 41 3.53 -0.83 0.55
C ALA A 41 3.17 -1.18 1.99
N THR A 42 3.03 -2.46 2.26
CA THR A 42 2.77 -2.96 3.61
C THR A 42 3.51 -4.29 3.80
N TYR A 43 3.42 -4.86 4.99
CA TYR A 43 4.11 -6.11 5.29
C TYR A 43 3.54 -7.26 4.49
N HIS A 44 4.44 -8.16 4.07
CA HIS A 44 4.02 -9.40 3.43
C HIS A 44 3.36 -10.32 4.49
N PRO A 45 2.35 -11.12 4.11
CA PRO A 45 1.70 -12.02 5.06
C PRO A 45 2.66 -12.94 5.83
N SER A 46 3.75 -13.36 5.19
CA SER A 46 4.74 -14.20 5.87
C SER A 46 5.40 -13.47 7.04
N ALA A 47 5.55 -12.16 6.95
CA ALA A 47 6.12 -11.39 8.06
C ALA A 47 5.18 -11.36 9.26
N LEU A 48 3.87 -11.39 9.01
CA LEU A 48 2.87 -11.41 10.07
C LEU A 48 2.88 -12.74 10.82
N LEU A 49 3.21 -13.82 10.12
CA LEU A 49 3.30 -15.14 10.74
C LEU A 49 4.54 -15.25 11.63
N ARG A 50 5.62 -14.57 11.27
CA ARG A 50 6.86 -14.60 12.05
C ARG A 50 6.80 -13.68 13.27
N ASP A 51 6.11 -12.56 13.11
CA ASP A 51 6.09 -11.50 14.12
C ASP A 51 4.69 -10.95 14.25
N ALA A 52 3.99 -11.37 15.30
CA ALA A 52 2.61 -10.95 15.53
C ALA A 52 2.48 -9.47 15.80
N THR A 53 3.56 -8.80 16.24
CA THR A 53 3.51 -7.36 16.49
C THR A 53 3.29 -6.55 15.23
N LYS A 54 3.55 -7.16 14.06
CA LYS A 54 3.35 -6.50 12.78
C LYS A 54 1.91 -6.56 12.28
N LYS A 55 1.06 -7.34 12.95
CA LYS A 55 -0.34 -7.47 12.52
C LYS A 55 -1.10 -6.15 12.63
N ARG A 56 -0.89 -5.41 13.70
CA ARG A 56 -1.60 -4.15 13.90
C ARG A 56 -1.22 -3.09 12.85
N PRO A 57 0.07 -2.84 12.61
CA PRO A 57 0.45 -1.93 11.54
C PRO A 57 -0.09 -2.35 10.17
N ALA A 58 -0.06 -3.65 9.87
CA ALA A 58 -0.60 -4.15 8.61
C ALA A 58 -2.11 -3.92 8.52
N TRP A 59 -2.82 -4.10 9.62
CA TRP A 59 -4.25 -3.83 9.69
C TRP A 59 -4.56 -2.37 9.40
N GLU A 60 -3.77 -1.46 9.99
CA GLU A 60 -3.92 -0.04 9.72
C GLU A 60 -3.68 0.28 8.26
N ASP A 61 -2.69 -0.35 7.65
CA ASP A 61 -2.41 -0.17 6.23
C ASP A 61 -3.58 -0.65 5.37
N MET A 62 -4.19 -1.77 5.74
CA MET A 62 -5.36 -2.28 5.01
C MET A 62 -6.55 -1.33 5.10
N GLN A 63 -6.76 -0.72 6.26
CA GLN A 63 -7.81 0.27 6.42
C GLN A 63 -7.54 1.51 5.56
N ALA A 64 -6.29 1.94 5.49
CA ALA A 64 -5.91 3.06 4.64
C ALA A 64 -6.15 2.76 3.17
N ILE A 65 -5.84 1.54 2.74
CA ILE A 65 -6.08 1.09 1.37
C ILE A 65 -7.57 1.13 1.06
N ARG A 66 -8.40 0.63 1.96
CA ARG A 66 -9.83 0.64 1.75
C ARG A 66 -10.41 2.05 1.68
N ALA A 67 -9.93 2.92 2.57
CA ALA A 67 -10.38 4.31 2.56
C ALA A 67 -10.00 5.01 1.26
N LYS A 68 -8.80 4.77 0.76
CA LYS A 68 -8.37 5.35 -0.52
C LYS A 68 -9.20 4.79 -1.67
N TRP A 69 -9.47 3.49 -1.66
CA TRP A 69 -10.29 2.87 -2.70
C TRP A 69 -11.68 3.48 -2.75
N ASP A 70 -12.31 3.65 -1.58
CA ASP A 70 -13.65 4.24 -1.49
C ASP A 70 -13.64 5.69 -1.97
N GLU A 71 -12.62 6.45 -1.58
CA GLU A 71 -12.47 7.83 -2.01
C GLU A 71 -12.37 7.95 -3.53
N LEU A 72 -11.51 7.14 -4.14
CA LEU A 72 -11.31 7.17 -5.58
C LEU A 72 -12.54 6.65 -6.32
N LYS A 73 -13.23 5.68 -5.77
CA LYS A 73 -14.43 5.13 -6.36
C LYS A 73 -15.57 6.17 -6.40
N GLU A 74 -15.73 6.92 -5.31
CA GLU A 74 -16.73 8.00 -5.29
C GLU A 74 -16.41 9.08 -6.31
N HIS A 75 -15.14 9.43 -6.42
CA HIS A 75 -14.69 10.43 -7.39
C HIS A 75 -15.01 9.97 -8.81
N GLY A 76 -14.81 8.69 -9.09
CA GLY A 76 -15.11 8.12 -10.40
C GLY A 76 -16.58 8.14 -10.74
N LYS A 77 -17.44 8.02 -9.74
CA LYS A 77 -18.91 8.01 -9.98
C LYS A 77 -19.47 9.37 -10.34
N ARG A 78 -18.78 10.43 -10.04
CA ARG A 78 -19.26 11.78 -10.30
C ARG A 78 -18.96 12.26 -11.71
N ILE A 79 -18.22 11.48 -12.44
CA ILE A 79 -17.88 11.79 -13.82
C ILE A 79 -18.78 10.99 -14.75
#